data_98564ab8826715cbd2ed536ed1a75338
#
_entry.id   98564ab8826715cbd2ed536ed1a75338
#
_cell.length_a   1.000
_cell.length_b   1.000
_cell.length_c   1.000
_cell.angle_alpha   90.00
_cell.angle_beta   90.00
_cell.angle_gamma   90.00
#
_symmetry.space_group_name_H-M   'P 1'
#
loop_
_entity.id
_entity.type
_entity.pdbx_description
1 polymer ?
#
loop_
_entity_poly.entity_id
_entity_poly.type
_entity_poly.pdbx_seq_one_letter_code
_entity_poly.pdbx_strand_id
1 'polypeptide(L)'
;HLAYEKKIMVPKAMHAIQRQKQLLASALGYKTDTENTDYGISKANFKKPLDMPSNNYAICVQNASWITKQWPIESWKELLRILEKRDINLLFPSGNQEEFDRANEICSVSEKALALEVLPLNEIAFLIDNSEFTLCSDTGLAHLSAVVGTPSLTLYGPTDTRLIGTYGENQNHFVSPDSDISKISVEDVLTKLENLNFL
;
A
#
# COMPACT_ATOMS: atom_id res chain seq x y z
N HIS A 1 -21.67 16.52 21.08
CA HIS A 1 -21.68 15.65 22.27
C HIS A 1 -23.08 15.22 22.71
N LEU A 2 -24.14 15.95 22.34
CA LEU A 2 -25.53 15.61 22.67
C LEU A 2 -26.19 14.61 21.71
N ALA A 3 -25.51 14.22 20.63
CA ALA A 3 -26.07 13.34 19.60
C ALA A 3 -25.76 11.85 19.81
N TYR A 4 -25.01 11.47 20.83
CA TYR A 4 -24.61 10.09 21.07
C TYR A 4 -25.24 9.54 22.35
N GLU A 5 -25.88 8.39 22.24
CA GLU A 5 -26.50 7.70 23.39
C GLU A 5 -25.47 7.09 24.34
N LYS A 6 -24.32 6.64 23.78
CA LYS A 6 -23.26 5.97 24.53
C LYS A 6 -21.90 6.57 24.23
N LYS A 7 -21.13 6.88 25.28
CA LYS A 7 -19.73 7.28 25.19
C LYS A 7 -18.85 6.11 25.54
N ILE A 8 -17.93 5.77 24.64
CA ILE A 8 -16.98 4.67 24.83
C ILE A 8 -15.58 5.26 24.81
N MET A 9 -14.80 4.97 25.85
CA MET A 9 -13.41 5.38 25.95
C MET A 9 -12.53 4.33 25.30
N VAL A 10 -11.74 4.75 24.32
CA VAL A 10 -10.74 3.91 23.64
C VAL A 10 -9.40 4.64 23.65
N PRO A 11 -8.28 3.98 24.00
CA PRO A 11 -6.97 4.63 24.08
C PRO A 11 -6.55 5.26 22.75
N LYS A 12 -6.17 6.54 22.75
CA LYS A 12 -5.74 7.26 21.54
C LYS A 12 -4.40 6.78 20.99
N ALA A 13 -3.55 6.22 21.84
CA ALA A 13 -2.23 5.68 21.45
C ALA A 13 -2.31 4.29 20.80
N MET A 14 -3.50 3.69 20.77
CA MET A 14 -3.74 2.42 20.10
C MET A 14 -3.81 2.61 18.59
N HIS A 15 -3.31 1.65 17.81
CA HIS A 15 -3.42 1.66 16.35
C HIS A 15 -4.88 1.79 15.88
N ALA A 16 -5.12 2.52 14.80
CA ALA A 16 -6.47 2.83 14.32
C ALA A 16 -7.35 1.60 14.12
N ILE A 17 -6.80 0.51 13.55
CA ILE A 17 -7.52 -0.76 13.34
C ILE A 17 -7.96 -1.37 14.68
N GLN A 18 -7.03 -1.52 15.61
CA GLN A 18 -7.32 -2.05 16.96
C GLN A 18 -8.35 -1.20 17.68
N ARG A 19 -8.19 0.12 17.60
CA ARG A 19 -9.09 1.11 18.21
C ARG A 19 -10.51 1.00 17.68
N GLN A 20 -10.67 0.82 16.36
CA GLN A 20 -11.98 0.63 15.74
C GLN A 20 -12.63 -0.69 16.15
N LYS A 21 -11.86 -1.80 16.16
CA LYS A 21 -12.33 -3.10 16.64
C LYS A 21 -12.81 -3.01 18.09
N GLN A 22 -12.02 -2.42 18.97
CA GLN A 22 -12.37 -2.25 20.38
C GLN A 22 -13.61 -1.37 20.55
N LEU A 23 -13.72 -0.27 19.80
CA LEU A 23 -14.87 0.62 19.84
C LEU A 23 -16.15 -0.12 19.46
N LEU A 24 -16.15 -0.85 18.34
CA LEU A 24 -17.30 -1.63 17.89
C LEU A 24 -17.68 -2.74 18.89
N ALA A 25 -16.71 -3.50 19.36
CA ALA A 25 -16.96 -4.56 20.34
C ALA A 25 -17.59 -4.02 21.62
N SER A 26 -17.08 -2.89 22.13
CA SER A 26 -17.62 -2.24 23.33
C SER A 26 -18.99 -1.63 23.08
N ALA A 27 -19.27 -1.13 21.87
CA ALA A 27 -20.58 -0.55 21.53
C ALA A 27 -21.64 -1.62 21.42
N LEU A 28 -21.33 -2.76 20.80
CA LEU A 28 -22.28 -3.83 20.48
C LEU A 28 -22.28 -4.97 21.52
N GLY A 29 -21.36 -4.94 22.51
CA GLY A 29 -21.35 -5.90 23.62
C GLY A 29 -20.80 -7.28 23.27
N TYR A 30 -19.90 -7.39 22.29
CA TYR A 30 -19.21 -8.65 21.96
C TYR A 30 -17.73 -8.61 22.34
N LYS A 31 -17.09 -9.78 22.43
CA LYS A 31 -15.66 -9.91 22.62
C LYS A 31 -14.96 -9.92 21.26
N THR A 32 -13.85 -9.22 21.14
CA THR A 32 -13.01 -9.24 19.95
C THR A 32 -11.53 -9.38 20.32
N ASP A 33 -10.78 -10.05 19.47
CA ASP A 33 -9.35 -10.00 19.47
C ASP A 33 -8.91 -8.79 18.63
N THR A 34 -8.34 -7.78 19.29
CA THR A 34 -7.88 -6.57 18.62
C THR A 34 -6.59 -6.78 17.83
N GLU A 35 -5.81 -7.82 18.16
CA GLU A 35 -4.56 -8.17 17.48
C GLU A 35 -4.78 -8.99 16.19
N ASN A 36 -5.94 -9.62 16.05
CA ASN A 36 -6.26 -10.39 14.85
C ASN A 36 -6.16 -9.52 13.60
N THR A 37 -5.40 -9.95 12.60
CA THR A 37 -5.16 -9.28 11.33
C THR A 37 -6.07 -9.77 10.19
N ASP A 38 -6.99 -10.69 10.46
CA ASP A 38 -8.04 -11.05 9.51
C ASP A 38 -9.09 -9.93 9.40
N TYR A 39 -9.22 -9.40 8.20
CA TYR A 39 -10.18 -8.34 7.88
C TYR A 39 -11.54 -8.88 7.41
N GLY A 40 -11.68 -10.20 7.27
CA GLY A 40 -12.93 -10.85 6.85
C GLY A 40 -13.36 -10.53 5.42
N ILE A 41 -12.42 -10.15 4.55
CA ILE A 41 -12.74 -9.81 3.15
C ILE A 41 -12.96 -11.09 2.34
N SER A 42 -14.09 -11.16 1.63
CA SER A 42 -14.32 -12.20 0.64
C SER A 42 -13.69 -11.84 -0.70
N LYS A 43 -12.76 -12.68 -1.16
CA LYS A 43 -12.09 -12.53 -2.46
C LYS A 43 -12.97 -12.98 -3.64
N ALA A 44 -14.18 -13.50 -3.40
CA ALA A 44 -15.09 -14.01 -4.42
C ALA A 44 -15.53 -12.94 -5.46
N ASN A 45 -15.48 -11.68 -5.07
CA ASN A 45 -15.83 -10.56 -5.94
C ASN A 45 -14.64 -9.94 -6.67
N PHE A 46 -13.42 -10.44 -6.44
CA PHE A 46 -12.25 -9.97 -7.16
C PHE A 46 -12.32 -10.45 -8.61
N LYS A 47 -11.97 -9.58 -9.54
CA LYS A 47 -12.05 -9.87 -10.97
C LYS A 47 -10.69 -9.67 -11.61
N LYS A 48 -10.26 -10.66 -12.39
CA LYS A 48 -9.05 -10.52 -13.19
C LYS A 48 -9.29 -9.50 -14.30
N PRO A 49 -8.45 -8.44 -14.41
CA PRO A 49 -8.49 -7.53 -15.54
C PRO A 49 -8.15 -8.26 -16.85
N LEU A 50 -8.59 -7.68 -17.98
CA LEU A 50 -8.16 -8.12 -19.30
C LEU A 50 -6.71 -7.68 -19.55
N ASP A 51 -5.98 -8.45 -20.35
CA ASP A 51 -4.63 -8.09 -20.86
C ASP A 51 -3.55 -7.81 -19.81
N MET A 52 -3.61 -8.50 -18.67
CA MET A 52 -2.62 -8.39 -17.63
C MET A 52 -1.53 -9.47 -17.70
N PRO A 53 -0.28 -9.17 -17.24
CA PRO A 53 0.73 -10.20 -17.07
C PRO A 53 0.19 -11.37 -16.26
N SER A 54 0.49 -12.58 -16.67
CA SER A 54 -0.05 -13.78 -16.03
C SER A 54 0.64 -14.09 -14.69
N ASN A 55 1.91 -13.75 -14.56
CA ASN A 55 2.73 -14.13 -13.41
C ASN A 55 3.87 -13.11 -13.20
N ASN A 56 4.49 -13.19 -12.02
CA ASN A 56 5.74 -12.53 -11.67
C ASN A 56 5.67 -10.99 -11.81
N TYR A 57 4.78 -10.38 -11.04
CA TYR A 57 4.68 -8.93 -11.01
C TYR A 57 4.53 -8.40 -9.58
N ALA A 58 4.99 -7.18 -9.38
CA ALA A 58 4.73 -6.39 -8.19
C ALA A 58 3.84 -5.19 -8.51
N ILE A 59 3.08 -4.72 -7.54
CA ILE A 59 2.27 -3.50 -7.64
C ILE A 59 3.05 -2.35 -7.02
N CYS A 60 3.25 -1.29 -7.80
CA CYS A 60 3.94 -0.07 -7.40
C CYS A 60 2.95 1.08 -7.30
N VAL A 61 2.59 1.50 -6.07
CA VAL A 61 1.61 2.57 -5.87
C VAL A 61 2.33 3.88 -5.62
N GLN A 62 2.47 4.68 -6.67
CA GLN A 62 3.24 5.93 -6.67
C GLN A 62 2.43 7.14 -6.19
N ASN A 63 1.09 7.03 -6.15
CA ASN A 63 0.18 8.11 -5.81
C ASN A 63 -0.18 8.14 -4.33
N ALA A 64 -0.45 9.34 -3.85
CA ALA A 64 -1.08 9.60 -2.57
C ALA A 64 -1.84 10.92 -2.66
N SER A 65 -2.89 11.10 -1.84
CA SER A 65 -3.72 12.31 -1.84
C SER A 65 -2.94 13.59 -1.49
N TRP A 66 -1.82 13.47 -0.80
CA TRP A 66 -0.97 14.59 -0.40
C TRP A 66 0.41 14.45 -1.04
N ILE A 67 0.89 15.52 -1.67
CA ILE A 67 2.20 15.55 -2.32
C ILE A 67 3.35 15.18 -1.36
N THR A 68 3.24 15.52 -0.08
CA THR A 68 4.20 15.17 0.97
C THR A 68 4.26 13.68 1.29
N LYS A 69 3.37 12.88 0.71
CA LYS A 69 3.33 11.41 0.82
C LYS A 69 3.73 10.72 -0.48
N GLN A 70 4.05 11.47 -1.52
CA GLN A 70 4.47 10.92 -2.82
C GLN A 70 5.99 10.88 -2.88
N TRP A 71 6.53 9.69 -3.15
CA TRP A 71 7.95 9.56 -3.44
C TRP A 71 8.26 10.21 -4.79
N PRO A 72 9.43 10.90 -4.95
CA PRO A 72 9.74 11.64 -6.18
C PRO A 72 9.69 10.78 -7.44
N ILE A 73 9.24 11.36 -8.56
CA ILE A 73 9.21 10.70 -9.88
C ILE A 73 10.59 10.20 -10.26
N GLU A 74 11.62 11.00 -10.07
CA GLU A 74 12.98 10.62 -10.43
C GLU A 74 13.51 9.45 -9.59
N SER A 75 13.10 9.35 -8.33
CA SER A 75 13.44 8.20 -7.49
C SER A 75 12.75 6.91 -8.00
N TRP A 76 11.48 7.00 -8.42
CA TRP A 76 10.80 5.89 -9.08
C TRP A 76 11.51 5.47 -10.38
N LYS A 77 11.86 6.43 -11.25
CA LYS A 77 12.57 6.18 -12.51
C LYS A 77 13.93 5.53 -12.28
N GLU A 78 14.66 6.00 -11.28
CA GLU A 78 15.96 5.42 -10.92
C GLU A 78 15.79 3.97 -10.43
N LEU A 79 14.82 3.71 -9.56
CA LEU A 79 14.50 2.36 -9.10
C LEU A 79 14.17 1.44 -10.29
N LEU A 80 13.33 1.89 -11.24
CA LEU A 80 12.96 1.11 -12.41
C LEU A 80 14.17 0.75 -13.28
N ARG A 81 15.09 1.68 -13.52
CA ARG A 81 16.33 1.41 -14.29
C ARG A 81 17.19 0.32 -13.64
N ILE A 82 17.23 0.30 -12.31
CA ILE A 82 17.99 -0.72 -11.57
C ILE A 82 17.26 -2.08 -11.65
N LEU A 83 15.95 -2.08 -11.52
CA LEU A 83 15.13 -3.29 -11.54
C LEU A 83 14.93 -3.88 -12.94
N GLU A 84 15.31 -3.16 -14.02
CA GLU A 84 15.22 -3.63 -15.41
C GLU A 84 15.86 -5.01 -15.64
N LYS A 85 16.91 -5.33 -14.88
CA LYS A 85 17.63 -6.59 -14.97
C LYS A 85 17.02 -7.73 -14.16
N ARG A 86 16.02 -7.45 -13.34
CA ARG A 86 15.31 -8.45 -12.51
C ARG A 86 14.18 -9.08 -13.34
N ASP A 87 13.85 -10.31 -13.04
CA ASP A 87 12.76 -11.01 -13.71
C ASP A 87 11.42 -10.75 -13.00
N ILE A 88 10.99 -9.49 -13.01
CA ILE A 88 9.71 -9.06 -12.41
C ILE A 88 9.13 -7.90 -13.20
N ASN A 89 7.83 -7.93 -13.44
CA ASN A 89 7.08 -6.82 -14.02
C ASN A 89 6.57 -5.89 -12.91
N LEU A 90 6.51 -4.60 -13.18
CA LEU A 90 6.13 -3.58 -12.22
C LEU A 90 4.89 -2.84 -12.72
N LEU A 91 3.76 -3.02 -12.04
CA LEU A 91 2.48 -2.47 -12.46
C LEU A 91 2.12 -1.25 -11.60
N PHE A 92 1.79 -0.15 -12.25
CA PHE A 92 1.49 1.14 -11.62
C PHE A 92 0.01 1.48 -11.78
N PRO A 93 -0.84 1.17 -10.79
CA PRO A 93 -2.26 1.51 -10.84
C PRO A 93 -2.50 3.01 -10.71
N SER A 94 -3.59 3.47 -11.31
CA SER A 94 -4.03 4.86 -11.33
C SER A 94 -5.51 4.96 -10.96
N GLY A 95 -5.89 6.01 -10.23
CA GLY A 95 -7.27 6.28 -9.85
C GLY A 95 -7.95 7.36 -10.72
N ASN A 96 -7.18 8.08 -11.54
CA ASN A 96 -7.64 9.13 -12.45
C ASN A 96 -6.60 9.38 -13.54
N GLN A 97 -6.93 10.27 -14.50
CA GLN A 97 -6.07 10.58 -15.63
C GLN A 97 -4.72 11.22 -15.22
N GLU A 98 -4.71 12.12 -14.25
CA GLU A 98 -3.48 12.77 -13.77
C GLU A 98 -2.51 11.74 -13.18
N GLU A 99 -3.03 10.80 -12.40
CA GLU A 99 -2.25 9.70 -11.85
C GLU A 99 -1.74 8.74 -12.94
N PHE A 100 -2.54 8.50 -13.98
CA PHE A 100 -2.14 7.69 -15.13
C PHE A 100 -1.02 8.35 -15.94
N ASP A 101 -1.13 9.65 -16.17
CA ASP A 101 -0.09 10.42 -16.88
C ASP A 101 1.23 10.40 -16.09
N ARG A 102 1.15 10.56 -14.77
CA ARG A 102 2.30 10.44 -13.87
C ARG A 102 2.89 9.01 -13.90
N ALA A 103 2.07 7.98 -13.88
CA ALA A 103 2.51 6.59 -13.98
C ALA A 103 3.20 6.32 -15.32
N ASN A 104 2.66 6.82 -16.43
CA ASN A 104 3.28 6.71 -17.75
C ASN A 104 4.66 7.40 -17.80
N GLU A 105 4.76 8.59 -17.19
CA GLU A 105 6.04 9.28 -17.09
C GLU A 105 7.08 8.45 -16.31
N ILE A 106 6.68 7.83 -15.21
CA ILE A 106 7.55 6.93 -14.43
C ILE A 106 7.95 5.71 -15.25
N CYS A 107 6.97 5.04 -15.87
CA CYS A 107 7.19 3.80 -16.61
C CYS A 107 8.00 3.98 -17.89
N SER A 108 8.13 5.21 -18.43
CA SER A 108 8.81 5.50 -19.70
C SER A 108 10.29 5.08 -19.78
N VAL A 109 10.89 4.72 -18.65
CA VAL A 109 12.32 4.35 -18.55
C VAL A 109 12.58 2.85 -18.47
N SER A 110 11.54 2.01 -18.51
CA SER A 110 11.65 0.55 -18.36
C SER A 110 10.59 -0.18 -19.19
N GLU A 111 10.98 -1.22 -19.90
CA GLU A 111 10.06 -2.09 -20.64
C GLU A 111 9.30 -3.06 -19.72
N LYS A 112 9.75 -3.24 -18.48
CA LYS A 112 9.11 -4.08 -17.46
C LYS A 112 8.11 -3.31 -16.60
N ALA A 113 8.00 -2.01 -16.77
CA ALA A 113 7.07 -1.17 -16.04
C ALA A 113 5.84 -0.84 -16.90
N LEU A 114 4.66 -1.02 -16.34
CA LEU A 114 3.39 -0.78 -17.02
C LEU A 114 2.49 0.13 -16.18
N ALA A 115 2.14 1.29 -16.72
CA ALA A 115 1.09 2.12 -16.17
C ALA A 115 -0.28 1.51 -16.51
N LEU A 116 -1.12 1.33 -15.49
CA LEU A 116 -2.46 0.81 -15.66
C LEU A 116 -3.46 1.94 -15.79
N GLU A 117 -4.33 1.86 -16.79
CA GLU A 117 -5.51 2.71 -16.86
C GLU A 117 -6.37 2.58 -15.59
N VAL A 118 -7.32 3.47 -15.43
CA VAL A 118 -8.21 3.45 -14.27
C VAL A 118 -9.04 2.17 -14.26
N LEU A 119 -8.78 1.32 -13.28
CA LEU A 119 -9.48 0.06 -13.07
C LEU A 119 -10.44 0.15 -11.87
N PRO A 120 -11.53 -0.62 -11.88
CA PRO A 120 -12.39 -0.78 -10.72
C PRO A 120 -11.62 -1.36 -9.53
N LEU A 121 -11.99 -0.97 -8.30
CA LEU A 121 -11.26 -1.37 -7.09
C LEU A 121 -11.19 -2.90 -6.90
N ASN A 122 -12.20 -3.65 -7.33
CA ASN A 122 -12.20 -5.11 -7.26
C ASN A 122 -11.19 -5.77 -8.24
N GLU A 123 -10.84 -5.09 -9.33
CA GLU A 123 -9.79 -5.53 -10.25
C GLU A 123 -8.40 -5.17 -9.69
N ILE A 124 -8.25 -3.97 -9.11
CA ILE A 124 -7.02 -3.61 -8.37
C ILE A 124 -6.79 -4.57 -7.20
N ALA A 125 -7.84 -4.93 -6.46
CA ALA A 125 -7.74 -5.89 -5.37
C ALA A 125 -7.30 -7.28 -5.87
N PHE A 126 -7.78 -7.71 -7.04
CA PHE A 126 -7.30 -8.94 -7.69
C PHE A 126 -5.81 -8.86 -8.01
N LEU A 127 -5.37 -7.75 -8.60
CA LEU A 127 -3.96 -7.57 -8.96
C LEU A 127 -3.06 -7.56 -7.72
N ILE A 128 -3.46 -6.88 -6.66
CA ILE A 128 -2.71 -6.86 -5.39
C ILE A 128 -2.66 -8.27 -4.78
N ASP A 129 -3.78 -8.97 -4.73
CA ASP A 129 -3.88 -10.33 -4.15
C ASP A 129 -3.02 -11.37 -4.87
N ASN A 130 -2.75 -11.17 -6.16
CA ASN A 130 -1.96 -12.08 -7.00
C ASN A 130 -0.56 -11.55 -7.32
N SER A 131 -0.14 -10.45 -6.73
CA SER A 131 1.22 -9.92 -6.89
C SER A 131 2.20 -10.57 -5.90
N GLU A 132 3.47 -10.60 -6.26
CA GLU A 132 4.55 -11.10 -5.38
C GLU A 132 4.68 -10.22 -4.14
N PHE A 133 4.63 -8.91 -4.33
CA PHE A 133 4.63 -7.91 -3.27
C PHE A 133 4.04 -6.57 -3.76
N THR A 134 3.86 -5.64 -2.83
CA THR A 134 3.53 -4.26 -3.17
C THR A 134 4.58 -3.29 -2.62
N LEU A 135 4.98 -2.30 -3.44
CA LEU A 135 5.77 -1.14 -3.03
C LEU A 135 4.86 0.09 -3.12
N CYS A 136 4.55 0.68 -1.98
CA CYS A 136 3.51 1.71 -1.91
C CYS A 136 4.02 3.01 -1.30
N SER A 137 3.54 4.14 -1.80
CA SER A 137 3.42 5.37 -1.02
C SER A 137 2.33 5.20 0.06
N ASP A 138 2.28 6.10 1.04
CA ASP A 138 1.28 6.10 2.12
C ASP A 138 -0.13 6.45 1.59
N THR A 139 -0.89 5.42 1.20
CA THR A 139 -2.18 5.54 0.52
C THR A 139 -3.13 4.39 0.85
N GLY A 140 -4.40 4.51 0.44
CA GLY A 140 -5.42 3.48 0.65
C GLY A 140 -5.08 2.11 0.05
N LEU A 141 -4.37 2.05 -1.08
CA LEU A 141 -3.96 0.79 -1.69
C LEU A 141 -2.89 0.04 -0.88
N ALA A 142 -2.05 0.75 -0.11
CA ALA A 142 -1.15 0.11 0.85
C ALA A 142 -1.94 -0.63 1.93
N HIS A 143 -3.03 -0.03 2.44
CA HIS A 143 -3.92 -0.72 3.38
C HIS A 143 -4.67 -1.89 2.72
N LEU A 144 -5.02 -1.77 1.43
CA LEU A 144 -5.64 -2.90 0.70
C LEU A 144 -4.68 -4.09 0.60
N SER A 145 -3.37 -3.86 0.42
CA SER A 145 -2.36 -4.93 0.47
C SER A 145 -2.38 -5.67 1.80
N ALA A 146 -2.49 -4.94 2.93
CA ALA A 146 -2.65 -5.55 4.24
C ALA A 146 -3.94 -6.36 4.37
N VAL A 147 -5.04 -5.84 3.84
CA VAL A 147 -6.37 -6.47 3.88
C VAL A 147 -6.41 -7.79 3.13
N VAL A 148 -5.74 -7.89 1.98
CA VAL A 148 -5.72 -9.12 1.18
C VAL A 148 -4.59 -10.08 1.57
N GLY A 149 -3.65 -9.62 2.43
CA GLY A 149 -2.53 -10.42 2.94
C GLY A 149 -1.29 -10.42 2.06
N THR A 150 -1.21 -9.54 1.07
CA THR A 150 -0.04 -9.44 0.18
C THR A 150 1.13 -8.79 0.92
N PRO A 151 2.35 -9.36 0.85
CA PRO A 151 3.53 -8.74 1.42
C PRO A 151 3.75 -7.32 0.88
N SER A 152 4.16 -6.39 1.75
CA SER A 152 4.32 -5.00 1.31
C SER A 152 5.54 -4.31 1.92
N LEU A 153 6.03 -3.33 1.17
CA LEU A 153 6.88 -2.26 1.68
C LEU A 153 6.17 -0.93 1.42
N THR A 154 5.81 -0.22 2.49
CA THR A 154 5.18 1.11 2.37
C THR A 154 6.14 2.19 2.84
N LEU A 155 6.31 3.22 1.99
CA LEU A 155 7.17 4.38 2.25
C LEU A 155 6.36 5.47 2.96
N TYR A 156 6.86 5.91 4.11
CA TYR A 156 6.21 6.91 4.95
C TYR A 156 7.10 8.14 5.11
N GLY A 157 6.52 9.32 4.92
CA GLY A 157 7.10 10.60 5.30
C GLY A 157 6.59 11.03 6.69
N PRO A 158 5.63 11.96 6.75
CA PRO A 158 5.19 12.59 8.00
C PRO A 158 4.22 11.74 8.86
N THR A 159 3.82 10.56 8.39
CA THR A 159 2.80 9.72 9.04
C THR A 159 3.37 8.93 10.21
N ASP A 160 2.72 8.97 11.38
CA ASP A 160 3.03 8.07 12.50
C ASP A 160 2.45 6.68 12.23
N THR A 161 3.31 5.77 11.75
CA THR A 161 2.93 4.41 11.38
C THR A 161 2.42 3.57 12.56
N ARG A 162 2.81 3.92 13.79
CA ARG A 162 2.31 3.24 15.00
C ARG A 162 0.81 3.44 15.20
N LEU A 163 0.27 4.55 14.69
CA LEU A 163 -1.13 4.92 14.82
C LEU A 163 -1.99 4.55 13.60
N ILE A 164 -1.43 4.74 12.39
CA ILE A 164 -2.20 4.61 11.14
C ILE A 164 -1.42 3.96 10.00
N GLY A 165 -0.32 3.28 10.25
CA GLY A 165 0.38 2.51 9.21
C GLY A 165 -0.43 1.32 8.71
N THR A 166 0.06 0.62 7.69
CA THR A 166 -0.53 -0.67 7.28
C THR A 166 -0.42 -1.67 8.44
N TYR A 167 -1.49 -2.45 8.67
CA TYR A 167 -1.59 -3.32 9.83
C TYR A 167 -1.86 -4.76 9.38
N GLY A 168 -0.94 -5.67 9.70
CA GLY A 168 -1.04 -7.08 9.29
C GLY A 168 0.32 -7.77 9.26
N GLU A 169 0.30 -9.09 9.06
CA GLU A 169 1.51 -9.86 8.82
C GLU A 169 2.14 -9.44 7.48
N ASN A 170 3.48 -9.47 7.40
CA ASN A 170 4.25 -9.13 6.20
C ASN A 170 4.06 -7.67 5.70
N GLN A 171 3.55 -6.78 6.56
CA GLN A 171 3.45 -5.37 6.27
C GLN A 171 4.69 -4.65 6.79
N ASN A 172 5.55 -4.18 5.88
CA ASN A 172 6.82 -3.55 6.20
C ASN A 172 6.73 -2.05 5.97
N HIS A 173 7.33 -1.29 6.86
CA HIS A 173 7.35 0.16 6.80
C HIS A 173 8.78 0.67 6.61
N PHE A 174 8.94 1.61 5.70
CA PHE A 174 10.12 2.46 5.62
C PHE A 174 9.72 3.89 5.97
N VAL A 175 10.10 4.32 7.17
CA VAL A 175 9.76 5.65 7.67
C VAL A 175 10.97 6.55 7.49
N SER A 176 10.81 7.67 6.78
CA SER A 176 11.86 8.66 6.62
C SER A 176 12.26 9.25 8.00
N PRO A 177 13.57 9.30 8.31
CA PRO A 177 14.05 9.89 9.56
C PRO A 177 13.61 11.34 9.76
N ASP A 178 13.51 12.09 8.67
CA ASP A 178 13.20 13.53 8.69
C ASP A 178 11.72 13.83 8.44
N SER A 179 10.85 12.80 8.48
CA SER A 179 9.43 12.93 8.13
C SER A 179 9.17 13.48 6.71
N ASP A 180 10.15 13.39 5.83
CA ASP A 180 10.12 13.82 4.44
C ASP A 180 10.39 12.64 3.53
N ILE A 181 9.35 12.16 2.82
CA ILE A 181 9.45 10.98 1.95
C ILE A 181 10.49 11.15 0.84
N SER A 182 10.79 12.40 0.42
CA SER A 182 11.78 12.69 -0.60
C SER A 182 13.24 12.39 -0.17
N LYS A 183 13.46 12.22 1.13
CA LYS A 183 14.76 11.85 1.72
C LYS A 183 15.00 10.34 1.75
N ILE A 184 14.00 9.54 1.43
CA ILE A 184 14.20 8.10 1.26
C ILE A 184 14.97 7.87 -0.05
N SER A 185 16.18 7.35 0.07
CA SER A 185 17.02 7.08 -1.10
C SER A 185 16.58 5.81 -1.84
N VAL A 186 16.89 5.72 -3.12
CA VAL A 186 16.63 4.52 -3.93
C VAL A 186 17.44 3.33 -3.42
N GLU A 187 18.68 3.56 -3.00
CA GLU A 187 19.57 2.54 -2.43
C GLU A 187 18.97 1.92 -1.16
N ASP A 188 18.41 2.74 -0.28
CA ASP A 188 17.76 2.26 0.94
C ASP A 188 16.52 1.42 0.64
N VAL A 189 15.70 1.84 -0.35
CA VAL A 189 14.53 1.07 -0.80
C VAL A 189 14.95 -0.27 -1.38
N LEU A 190 15.96 -0.30 -2.26
CA LEU A 190 16.51 -1.54 -2.83
C LEU A 190 17.02 -2.49 -1.74
N THR A 191 17.87 -1.98 -0.85
CA THR A 191 18.38 -2.75 0.29
C THR A 191 17.25 -3.34 1.11
N LYS A 192 16.19 -2.58 1.33
CA LYS A 192 15.03 -3.07 2.09
C LYS A 192 14.26 -4.15 1.33
N LEU A 193 14.04 -3.99 0.02
CA LEU A 193 13.38 -4.99 -0.83
C LEU A 193 14.17 -6.30 -0.86
N GLU A 194 15.51 -6.23 -0.99
CA GLU A 194 16.39 -7.40 -0.95
C GLU A 194 16.38 -8.10 0.41
N ASN A 195 16.44 -7.35 1.52
CA ASN A 195 16.37 -7.91 2.87
C ASN A 195 15.02 -8.58 3.17
N LEU A 196 13.95 -8.19 2.49
CA LEU A 196 12.63 -8.79 2.57
C LEU A 196 12.45 -9.99 1.62
N ASN A 197 13.46 -10.31 0.81
CA ASN A 197 13.40 -11.33 -0.25
C ASN A 197 12.29 -11.03 -1.29
N PHE A 198 12.09 -9.77 -1.63
CA PHE A 198 11.14 -9.34 -2.66
C PHE A 198 11.80 -9.29 -4.05
N LEU A 199 13.14 -9.33 -4.13
CA LEU A 199 13.94 -9.23 -5.36
C LEU A 199 14.91 -10.39 -5.54
#